data_9821241e5af23b0cd3cf1a538f7d1731
#
_entry.id   9821241e5af23b0cd3cf1a538f7d1731
#
_cell.length_a   1.000
_cell.length_b   1.000
_cell.length_c   1.000
_cell.angle_alpha   90.00
_cell.angle_beta   90.00
_cell.angle_gamma   90.00
#
_symmetry.space_group_name_H-M   'P 1'
#
loop_
_entity.id
_entity.type
_entity.pdbx_description
1 polymer ?
#
loop_
_entity_poly.entity_id
_entity_poly.type
_entity_poly.pdbx_seq_one_letter_code
_entity_poly.pdbx_strand_id
1 'polypeptide(L)'
;MMKLQAPFYGYKIFNPDWTCRNKQYTCPGEFKEDVKQMLCDAGMHFCPDLKDCFEYYPIDPNYHCAEVVALDEIVQDGDECATNYLQIIREIPWDEVLKRINQGKGCTGIYNTGNYNTGDSNVGNYNTGNRNTGNFNIGDWNTGICNAGDFNTGNRNTGDFNTGDFNTGDWNTGDWNIASFSSGVFCTEEPEALIFNKPSGMTLRQWHDSKACHLLNQILFTPNAWIWDDEMTDEEKEAHPEYKIAGGFLKVLDTSDCCARWWESLDESDRDIIRSIPNFDAAIFKQITGIDAAKE
;
A
#
# COMPACT_ATOMS: atom_id res chain seq x y z
N MET A 1 -15.06 -11.47 -20.27
CA MET A 1 -14.11 -11.65 -21.40
C MET A 1 -14.72 -11.14 -22.68
N MET A 2 -14.02 -10.26 -23.37
CA MET A 2 -14.44 -9.68 -24.66
C MET A 2 -13.58 -10.26 -25.80
N LYS A 3 -14.20 -10.57 -26.95
CA LYS A 3 -13.45 -10.94 -28.15
C LYS A 3 -13.14 -9.71 -28.96
N LEU A 4 -11.89 -9.55 -29.35
CA LEU A 4 -11.40 -8.46 -30.19
C LEU A 4 -11.01 -8.99 -31.58
N GLN A 5 -10.99 -8.09 -32.57
CA GLN A 5 -10.59 -8.44 -33.94
C GLN A 5 -9.11 -8.13 -34.17
N ALA A 6 -8.42 -9.03 -34.82
CA ALA A 6 -7.08 -8.81 -35.32
C ALA A 6 -7.06 -7.90 -36.58
N PRO A 7 -5.97 -7.13 -36.85
CA PRO A 7 -4.79 -7.00 -36.00
C PRO A 7 -5.04 -6.07 -34.80
N PHE A 8 -4.48 -6.43 -33.65
CA PHE A 8 -4.60 -5.62 -32.44
C PHE A 8 -3.23 -5.40 -31.82
N TYR A 9 -2.88 -4.15 -31.62
CA TYR A 9 -1.56 -3.73 -31.12
C TYR A 9 -1.56 -3.62 -29.60
N GLY A 10 -0.39 -3.89 -29.03
CA GLY A 10 -0.18 -3.79 -27.59
C GLY A 10 1.28 -3.93 -27.21
N TYR A 11 1.50 -4.26 -25.98
CA TYR A 11 2.82 -4.32 -25.35
C TYR A 11 2.99 -5.62 -24.58
N LYS A 12 4.23 -6.09 -24.53
CA LYS A 12 4.59 -7.27 -23.76
C LYS A 12 5.97 -7.10 -23.14
N ILE A 13 6.12 -7.58 -21.90
CA ILE A 13 7.42 -7.65 -21.23
C ILE A 13 7.92 -9.10 -21.22
N PHE A 14 9.23 -9.24 -21.32
CA PHE A 14 9.94 -10.51 -21.32
C PHE A 14 11.06 -10.48 -20.28
N ASN A 15 11.41 -11.65 -19.77
CA ASN A 15 12.56 -11.83 -18.91
C ASN A 15 13.87 -11.38 -19.60
N PRO A 16 14.96 -11.17 -18.83
CA PRO A 16 16.26 -10.76 -19.39
C PRO A 16 16.84 -11.68 -20.46
N ASP A 17 16.37 -12.92 -20.54
CA ASP A 17 16.74 -13.91 -21.56
C ASP A 17 15.73 -14.04 -22.71
N TRP A 18 14.82 -13.10 -22.83
CA TRP A 18 13.71 -13.14 -23.80
C TRP A 18 12.74 -14.30 -23.59
N THR A 19 12.66 -14.86 -22.41
CA THR A 19 11.62 -15.84 -22.06
C THR A 19 10.38 -15.14 -21.49
N CYS A 20 9.23 -15.80 -21.60
CA CYS A 20 8.02 -15.50 -20.85
C CYS A 20 7.34 -16.82 -20.52
N ARG A 21 7.14 -17.12 -19.24
CA ARG A 21 6.77 -18.44 -18.76
C ARG A 21 7.79 -19.49 -19.27
N ASN A 22 7.34 -20.52 -19.96
CA ASN A 22 8.18 -21.60 -20.47
C ASN A 22 8.51 -21.46 -21.97
N LYS A 23 8.32 -20.28 -22.57
CA LYS A 23 8.51 -20.03 -23.98
C LYS A 23 9.64 -19.06 -24.25
N GLN A 24 10.49 -19.39 -25.23
CA GLN A 24 11.54 -18.54 -25.72
C GLN A 24 11.02 -17.66 -26.86
N TYR A 25 11.40 -16.40 -26.86
CA TYR A 25 11.06 -15.42 -27.89
C TYR A 25 12.30 -14.80 -28.49
N THR A 26 12.13 -14.12 -29.64
CA THR A 26 13.13 -13.29 -30.28
C THR A 26 12.48 -11.99 -30.74
N CYS A 27 13.27 -10.92 -30.80
CA CYS A 27 12.79 -9.62 -31.25
C CYS A 27 13.66 -9.12 -32.43
N PRO A 28 13.05 -8.83 -33.61
CA PRO A 28 11.66 -9.12 -33.97
C PRO A 28 11.40 -10.62 -34.12
N GLY A 29 10.12 -11.01 -34.11
CA GLY A 29 9.77 -12.42 -34.28
C GLY A 29 8.26 -12.66 -34.40
N GLU A 30 7.89 -13.81 -34.94
CA GLU A 30 6.50 -14.26 -35.03
C GLU A 30 6.33 -15.60 -34.32
N PHE A 31 5.26 -15.74 -33.55
CA PHE A 31 5.02 -16.89 -32.69
C PHE A 31 3.57 -17.35 -32.78
N LYS A 32 3.38 -18.66 -32.93
CA LYS A 32 2.07 -19.30 -32.95
C LYS A 32 1.96 -20.38 -31.91
N GLU A 33 0.76 -20.55 -31.40
CA GLU A 33 0.38 -21.63 -30.49
C GLU A 33 -0.93 -22.25 -30.97
N ASP A 34 -1.06 -23.55 -30.79
CA ASP A 34 -2.30 -24.27 -31.06
C ASP A 34 -2.91 -24.71 -29.71
N VAL A 35 -3.38 -23.71 -28.97
CA VAL A 35 -3.99 -23.90 -27.64
C VAL A 35 -5.31 -23.15 -27.56
N LYS A 36 -6.21 -23.63 -26.71
CA LYS A 36 -7.40 -22.86 -26.39
C LYS A 36 -6.97 -21.65 -25.57
N GLN A 37 -7.26 -20.46 -26.08
CA GLN A 37 -6.96 -19.21 -25.38
C GLN A 37 -7.71 -19.14 -24.07
N MET A 38 -6.99 -19.04 -22.98
CA MET A 38 -7.53 -18.81 -21.64
C MET A 38 -6.60 -17.82 -20.95
N LEU A 39 -7.14 -16.68 -20.54
CA LEU A 39 -6.38 -15.71 -19.74
C LEU A 39 -5.86 -16.40 -18.47
N CYS A 40 -4.63 -16.10 -18.13
CA CYS A 40 -3.83 -16.71 -17.07
C CYS A 40 -3.35 -18.15 -17.31
N ASP A 41 -3.95 -18.93 -18.23
CA ASP A 41 -3.62 -20.35 -18.41
C ASP A 41 -2.90 -20.65 -19.71
N ALA A 42 -3.40 -20.18 -20.86
CA ALA A 42 -2.89 -20.55 -22.17
C ALA A 42 -2.99 -19.41 -23.17
N GLY A 43 -2.11 -19.44 -24.19
CA GLY A 43 -1.94 -18.39 -25.18
C GLY A 43 -0.82 -17.42 -24.83
N MET A 44 -0.55 -16.53 -25.76
CA MET A 44 0.47 -15.49 -25.60
C MET A 44 -0.19 -14.22 -25.08
N HIS A 45 0.15 -13.81 -23.86
CA HIS A 45 -0.45 -12.70 -23.15
C HIS A 45 0.28 -11.40 -23.46
N PHE A 46 -0.46 -10.30 -23.52
CA PHE A 46 0.04 -8.96 -23.73
C PHE A 46 -0.97 -7.93 -23.20
N CYS A 47 -0.56 -6.68 -23.03
CA CYS A 47 -1.45 -5.62 -22.58
C CYS A 47 -1.67 -4.57 -23.68
N PRO A 48 -2.88 -4.02 -23.80
CA PRO A 48 -3.17 -2.90 -24.71
C PRO A 48 -2.40 -1.62 -24.37
N ASP A 49 -2.21 -1.33 -23.09
CA ASP A 49 -1.42 -0.21 -22.59
C ASP A 49 -0.11 -0.72 -21.98
N LEU A 50 0.99 -0.03 -22.25
CA LEU A 50 2.30 -0.37 -21.71
C LEU A 50 2.34 -0.32 -20.18
N LYS A 51 1.57 0.57 -19.58
CA LYS A 51 1.51 0.71 -18.11
C LYS A 51 1.03 -0.57 -17.44
N ASP A 52 0.01 -1.19 -18.03
CA ASP A 52 -0.64 -2.36 -17.46
C ASP A 52 0.30 -3.57 -17.42
N CYS A 53 1.32 -3.61 -18.31
CA CYS A 53 2.33 -4.65 -18.26
C CYS A 53 3.11 -4.68 -16.94
N PHE A 54 3.23 -3.55 -16.24
CA PHE A 54 3.97 -3.44 -14.97
C PHE A 54 3.17 -3.90 -13.74
N GLU A 55 1.91 -4.26 -13.91
CA GLU A 55 1.16 -5.00 -12.88
C GLU A 55 1.63 -6.47 -12.80
N TYR A 56 2.21 -7.00 -13.89
CA TYR A 56 2.62 -8.39 -14.02
C TYR A 56 4.15 -8.58 -13.97
N TYR A 57 4.93 -7.54 -14.19
CA TYR A 57 6.39 -7.58 -14.26
C TYR A 57 7.03 -6.49 -13.40
N PRO A 58 8.21 -6.76 -12.82
CA PRO A 58 8.93 -5.75 -12.06
C PRO A 58 9.43 -4.63 -12.98
N ILE A 59 9.62 -3.46 -12.37
CA ILE A 59 10.21 -2.30 -13.03
C ILE A 59 11.72 -2.44 -12.97
N ASP A 60 12.28 -3.10 -13.97
CA ASP A 60 13.71 -3.38 -14.04
C ASP A 60 14.20 -3.22 -15.49
N PRO A 61 15.20 -2.35 -15.77
CA PRO A 61 15.75 -2.13 -17.11
C PRO A 61 16.41 -3.36 -17.71
N ASN A 62 16.64 -4.43 -16.97
CA ASN A 62 17.13 -5.70 -17.50
C ASN A 62 16.04 -6.51 -18.21
N TYR A 63 14.76 -6.21 -17.98
CA TYR A 63 13.65 -6.83 -18.70
C TYR A 63 13.45 -6.17 -20.05
N HIS A 64 13.01 -6.94 -21.03
CA HIS A 64 12.75 -6.45 -22.38
C HIS A 64 11.30 -6.05 -22.55
N CYS A 65 11.05 -4.81 -22.92
CA CYS A 65 9.73 -4.34 -23.33
C CYS A 65 9.63 -4.33 -24.86
N ALA A 66 8.53 -4.79 -25.42
CA ALA A 66 8.34 -4.78 -26.86
C ALA A 66 6.94 -4.34 -27.29
N GLU A 67 6.88 -3.69 -28.44
CA GLU A 67 5.65 -3.51 -29.21
C GLU A 67 5.29 -4.81 -29.90
N VAL A 68 4.05 -5.23 -29.73
CA VAL A 68 3.53 -6.48 -30.28
C VAL A 68 2.24 -6.24 -31.06
N VAL A 69 1.92 -7.16 -31.96
CA VAL A 69 0.61 -7.21 -32.63
C VAL A 69 0.07 -8.63 -32.59
N ALA A 70 -1.18 -8.75 -32.16
CA ALA A 70 -1.93 -9.99 -32.24
C ALA A 70 -2.57 -10.10 -33.63
N LEU A 71 -2.33 -11.23 -34.31
CA LEU A 71 -2.72 -11.48 -35.71
C LEU A 71 -3.83 -12.55 -35.85
N ASP A 72 -4.35 -13.06 -34.74
CA ASP A 72 -5.44 -14.03 -34.69
C ASP A 72 -6.46 -13.60 -33.64
N GLU A 73 -7.45 -14.43 -33.36
CA GLU A 73 -8.49 -14.19 -32.36
C GLU A 73 -7.88 -13.75 -31.02
N ILE A 74 -8.48 -12.74 -30.39
CA ILE A 74 -7.99 -12.16 -29.16
C ILE A 74 -9.10 -12.25 -28.11
N VAL A 75 -8.73 -12.71 -26.93
CA VAL A 75 -9.57 -12.67 -25.72
C VAL A 75 -9.00 -11.60 -24.79
N GLN A 76 -9.86 -10.68 -24.35
CA GLN A 76 -9.50 -9.63 -23.37
C GLN A 76 -10.33 -9.77 -22.10
N ASP A 77 -9.68 -9.57 -20.97
CA ASP A 77 -10.32 -9.36 -19.67
C ASP A 77 -9.55 -8.29 -18.90
N GLY A 78 -10.22 -7.18 -18.60
CA GLY A 78 -9.55 -6.01 -18.00
C GLY A 78 -8.44 -5.47 -18.90
N ASP A 79 -7.25 -5.44 -18.37
CA ASP A 79 -6.02 -4.89 -18.95
C ASP A 79 -5.14 -5.93 -19.67
N GLU A 80 -5.52 -7.21 -19.61
CA GLU A 80 -4.77 -8.31 -20.21
C GLU A 80 -5.50 -8.86 -21.43
N CYS A 81 -4.71 -9.19 -22.46
CA CYS A 81 -5.14 -9.87 -23.68
C CYS A 81 -4.36 -11.17 -23.88
N ALA A 82 -5.00 -12.15 -24.52
CA ALA A 82 -4.35 -13.38 -24.96
C ALA A 82 -4.66 -13.67 -26.44
N THR A 83 -3.68 -14.15 -27.17
CA THR A 83 -3.78 -14.56 -28.59
C THR A 83 -2.97 -15.81 -28.88
N ASN A 84 -3.33 -16.53 -29.95
CA ASN A 84 -2.56 -17.66 -30.48
C ASN A 84 -1.56 -17.27 -31.54
N TYR A 85 -1.59 -16.04 -32.04
CA TYR A 85 -0.63 -15.56 -33.03
C TYR A 85 -0.16 -14.17 -32.66
N LEU A 86 1.07 -14.07 -32.17
CA LEU A 86 1.71 -12.84 -31.74
C LEU A 86 2.93 -12.55 -32.58
N GLN A 87 3.04 -11.34 -33.13
CA GLN A 87 4.24 -10.82 -33.73
C GLN A 87 4.86 -9.79 -32.80
N ILE A 88 6.15 -9.94 -32.51
CA ILE A 88 6.97 -8.94 -31.83
C ILE A 88 7.54 -8.03 -32.91
N ILE A 89 7.20 -6.75 -32.83
CA ILE A 89 7.54 -5.76 -33.86
C ILE A 89 8.95 -5.21 -33.63
N ARG A 90 9.15 -4.68 -32.44
CA ARG A 90 10.43 -4.12 -31.99
C ARG A 90 10.53 -4.09 -30.48
N GLU A 91 11.74 -4.11 -30.00
CA GLU A 91 12.05 -3.75 -28.61
C GLU A 91 11.90 -2.25 -28.42
N ILE A 92 11.35 -1.86 -27.27
CA ILE A 92 11.26 -0.48 -26.83
C ILE A 92 12.43 -0.21 -25.89
N PRO A 93 13.36 0.69 -26.23
CA PRO A 93 14.43 1.08 -25.33
C PRO A 93 13.88 1.62 -24.00
N TRP A 94 14.56 1.34 -22.89
CA TRP A 94 14.06 1.67 -21.56
C TRP A 94 13.79 3.16 -21.35
N ASP A 95 14.58 4.03 -21.97
CA ASP A 95 14.33 5.49 -21.93
C ASP A 95 13.04 5.90 -22.68
N GLU A 96 12.66 5.13 -23.72
CA GLU A 96 11.37 5.31 -24.40
C GLU A 96 10.21 4.77 -23.56
N VAL A 97 10.40 3.63 -22.86
CA VAL A 97 9.44 3.08 -21.89
C VAL A 97 9.11 4.15 -20.84
N LEU A 98 10.13 4.71 -20.19
CA LEU A 98 9.94 5.74 -19.16
C LEU A 98 9.21 6.98 -19.69
N LYS A 99 9.47 7.40 -20.93
CA LYS A 99 8.76 8.53 -21.56
C LYS A 99 7.28 8.25 -21.81
N ARG A 100 6.93 6.99 -22.11
CA ARG A 100 5.54 6.60 -22.41
C ARG A 100 4.69 6.42 -21.18
N ILE A 101 5.27 5.93 -20.08
CA ILE A 101 4.54 5.66 -18.83
C ILE A 101 4.48 6.87 -17.90
N ASN A 102 5.34 7.87 -18.10
CA ASN A 102 5.33 9.12 -17.35
C ASN A 102 4.67 10.24 -18.14
N GLN A 103 3.93 11.10 -17.45
CA GLN A 103 3.40 12.34 -18.00
C GLN A 103 4.32 13.50 -17.60
N GLY A 104 5.46 13.61 -18.29
CA GLY A 104 6.48 14.62 -18.00
C GLY A 104 7.85 14.17 -18.51
N LYS A 105 8.89 14.94 -18.23
CA LYS A 105 10.23 14.67 -18.68
C LYS A 105 11.24 14.64 -17.53
N GLY A 106 12.32 13.89 -17.73
CA GLY A 106 13.40 13.80 -16.73
C GLY A 106 13.00 13.04 -15.46
N CYS A 107 11.96 12.20 -15.52
CA CYS A 107 11.56 11.34 -14.42
C CYS A 107 12.36 10.03 -14.44
N THR A 108 12.71 9.56 -13.25
CA THR A 108 13.15 8.17 -13.02
C THR A 108 12.07 7.47 -12.19
N GLY A 109 11.76 6.24 -12.53
CA GLY A 109 10.57 5.55 -12.00
C GLY A 109 9.35 5.71 -12.90
N ILE A 110 8.17 5.32 -12.43
CA ILE A 110 6.96 5.19 -13.24
C ILE A 110 5.76 5.91 -12.66
N TYR A 111 4.73 6.09 -13.51
CA TYR A 111 3.45 6.71 -13.15
C TYR A 111 3.59 8.15 -12.62
N ASN A 112 4.68 8.83 -12.96
CA ASN A 112 4.85 10.23 -12.58
C ASN A 112 4.07 11.16 -13.50
N THR A 113 3.42 12.17 -12.91
CA THR A 113 2.83 13.30 -13.61
C THR A 113 3.59 14.56 -13.24
N GLY A 114 4.23 15.22 -14.23
CA GLY A 114 5.12 16.37 -14.02
C GLY A 114 6.58 16.01 -14.31
N ASN A 115 7.50 16.94 -14.02
CA ASN A 115 8.87 16.85 -14.48
C ASN A 115 9.85 16.59 -13.33
N TYR A 116 10.95 15.91 -13.67
CA TYR A 116 12.10 15.73 -12.79
C TYR A 116 11.75 15.04 -11.44
N ASN A 117 10.82 14.09 -11.47
CA ASN A 117 10.52 13.26 -10.32
C ASN A 117 11.44 12.05 -10.26
N THR A 118 11.86 11.66 -9.07
CA THR A 118 12.60 10.42 -8.80
C THR A 118 11.76 9.54 -7.88
N GLY A 119 11.50 8.28 -8.31
CA GLY A 119 10.56 7.37 -7.65
C GLY A 119 9.23 7.30 -8.39
N ASP A 120 8.24 6.68 -7.80
CA ASP A 120 7.01 6.28 -8.47
C ASP A 120 5.79 7.08 -8.02
N SER A 121 4.83 7.23 -8.96
CA SER A 121 3.49 7.77 -8.67
C SER A 121 3.48 9.18 -8.09
N ASN A 122 4.44 10.02 -8.45
CA ASN A 122 4.46 11.41 -8.01
C ASN A 122 3.61 12.30 -8.94
N VAL A 123 2.92 13.26 -8.36
CA VAL A 123 2.17 14.31 -9.07
C VAL A 123 2.76 15.67 -8.72
N GLY A 124 3.31 16.37 -9.73
CA GLY A 124 4.02 17.63 -9.56
C GLY A 124 5.46 17.54 -10.05
N ASN A 125 6.33 18.42 -9.61
CA ASN A 125 7.69 18.49 -10.12
C ASN A 125 8.74 18.38 -9.02
N TYR A 126 9.90 17.84 -9.38
CA TYR A 126 11.07 17.78 -8.49
C TYR A 126 10.81 17.02 -7.18
N ASN A 127 9.99 15.99 -7.19
CA ASN A 127 9.80 15.12 -6.03
C ASN A 127 10.83 13.99 -6.04
N THR A 128 11.29 13.58 -4.85
CA THR A 128 12.13 12.41 -4.62
C THR A 128 11.44 11.51 -3.62
N GLY A 129 11.17 10.25 -4.00
CA GLY A 129 10.37 9.29 -3.26
C GLY A 129 9.10 8.94 -4.02
N ASN A 130 8.13 8.34 -3.34
CA ASN A 130 6.94 7.79 -3.99
C ASN A 130 5.66 8.47 -3.50
N ARG A 131 4.66 8.53 -4.39
CA ARG A 131 3.30 8.97 -4.07
C ARG A 131 3.22 10.38 -3.46
N ASN A 132 4.11 11.27 -3.88
CA ASN A 132 4.03 12.67 -3.49
C ASN A 132 3.08 13.46 -4.39
N THR A 133 2.32 14.37 -3.80
CA THR A 133 1.49 15.34 -4.52
C THR A 133 1.93 16.75 -4.19
N GLY A 134 2.37 17.49 -5.21
CA GLY A 134 2.95 18.83 -5.09
C GLY A 134 4.37 18.89 -5.61
N ASN A 135 5.17 19.84 -5.16
CA ASN A 135 6.49 20.06 -5.71
C ASN A 135 7.58 20.05 -4.63
N PHE A 136 8.78 19.61 -5.02
CA PHE A 136 9.97 19.66 -4.17
C PHE A 136 9.84 18.86 -2.86
N ASN A 137 9.10 17.76 -2.87
CA ASN A 137 9.00 16.88 -1.71
C ASN A 137 10.12 15.82 -1.75
N ILE A 138 10.62 15.47 -0.57
CA ILE A 138 11.59 14.38 -0.35
C ILE A 138 10.97 13.42 0.68
N GLY A 139 10.89 12.13 0.33
CA GLY A 139 10.21 11.10 1.11
C GLY A 139 8.93 10.63 0.40
N ASP A 140 8.11 9.89 1.09
CA ASP A 140 6.94 9.23 0.52
C ASP A 140 5.62 9.83 1.06
N TRP A 141 4.59 9.78 0.22
CA TRP A 141 3.22 10.15 0.62
C TRP A 141 3.04 11.60 1.11
N ASN A 142 3.85 12.53 0.66
CA ASN A 142 3.68 13.92 1.02
C ASN A 142 2.65 14.62 0.13
N THR A 143 1.85 15.49 0.73
CA THR A 143 0.93 16.39 0.02
C THR A 143 1.28 17.83 0.37
N GLY A 144 1.69 18.63 -0.63
CA GLY A 144 2.10 20.02 -0.46
C GLY A 144 3.44 20.33 -1.11
N ILE A 145 4.16 21.28 -0.59
CA ILE A 145 5.39 21.78 -1.21
C ILE A 145 6.55 21.81 -0.21
N CYS A 146 7.72 21.33 -0.65
CA CYS A 146 8.96 21.40 0.14
C CYS A 146 8.92 20.62 1.46
N ASN A 147 8.25 19.48 1.50
CA ASN A 147 8.31 18.60 2.65
C ASN A 147 9.52 17.67 2.57
N ALA A 148 10.11 17.35 3.73
CA ALA A 148 11.17 16.37 3.89
C ALA A 148 10.76 15.39 5.00
N GLY A 149 10.63 14.10 4.65
CA GLY A 149 10.06 13.04 5.49
C GLY A 149 8.82 12.46 4.85
N ASP A 150 8.11 11.62 5.56
CA ASP A 150 6.99 10.86 5.02
C ASP A 150 5.64 11.32 5.60
N PHE A 151 4.58 11.11 4.82
CA PHE A 151 3.19 11.33 5.23
C PHE A 151 2.87 12.76 5.72
N ASN A 152 3.56 13.78 5.20
CA ASN A 152 3.25 15.15 5.56
C ASN A 152 2.12 15.74 4.68
N THR A 153 1.23 16.50 5.31
CA THR A 153 0.21 17.31 4.63
C THR A 153 0.42 18.78 4.99
N GLY A 154 0.69 19.61 3.98
CA GLY A 154 1.05 21.01 4.15
C GLY A 154 2.40 21.32 3.53
N ASN A 155 3.04 22.39 3.93
CA ASN A 155 4.25 22.86 3.28
C ASN A 155 5.41 23.03 4.25
N ARG A 156 6.63 22.78 3.76
CA ARG A 156 7.87 23.02 4.48
C ARG A 156 7.96 22.30 5.82
N ASN A 157 7.43 21.08 5.89
CA ASN A 157 7.60 20.24 7.04
C ASN A 157 8.88 19.41 6.94
N THR A 158 9.52 19.17 8.08
CA THR A 158 10.67 18.27 8.22
C THR A 158 10.36 17.27 9.33
N GLY A 159 10.39 15.98 9.01
CA GLY A 159 9.95 14.88 9.86
C GLY A 159 8.70 14.23 9.28
N ASP A 160 8.10 13.32 10.02
CA ASP A 160 7.03 12.47 9.52
C ASP A 160 5.67 12.81 10.13
N PHE A 161 4.60 12.50 9.41
CA PHE A 161 3.21 12.61 9.87
C PHE A 161 2.80 14.00 10.34
N ASN A 162 3.33 15.06 9.75
CA ASN A 162 2.92 16.42 10.11
C ASN A 162 1.71 16.88 9.26
N THR A 163 0.80 17.60 9.90
CA THR A 163 -0.31 18.30 9.27
C THR A 163 -0.23 19.79 9.58
N GLY A 164 -0.10 20.62 8.55
CA GLY A 164 0.12 22.07 8.65
C GLY A 164 1.44 22.48 8.03
N ASP A 165 1.90 23.67 8.30
CA ASP A 165 3.04 24.26 7.62
C ASP A 165 4.21 24.53 8.58
N PHE A 166 5.44 24.42 8.05
CA PHE A 166 6.68 24.78 8.77
C PHE A 166 6.95 23.99 10.06
N ASN A 167 6.49 22.76 10.16
CA ASN A 167 6.77 21.92 11.32
C ASN A 167 8.13 21.23 11.18
N THR A 168 8.82 21.06 12.32
CA THR A 168 9.99 20.21 12.47
C THR A 168 9.71 19.19 13.57
N GLY A 169 10.08 17.92 13.35
CA GLY A 169 9.69 16.82 14.23
C GLY A 169 8.52 16.06 13.65
N ASP A 170 7.98 15.12 14.39
CA ASP A 170 7.00 14.15 13.93
C ASP A 170 5.65 14.35 14.61
N TRP A 171 4.57 13.96 13.91
CA TRP A 171 3.22 13.93 14.46
C TRP A 171 2.69 15.29 14.92
N ASN A 172 3.08 16.38 14.27
CA ASN A 172 2.58 17.70 14.60
C ASN A 172 1.27 18.02 13.84
N THR A 173 0.38 18.74 14.52
CA THR A 173 -0.82 19.33 13.93
C THR A 173 -0.83 20.82 14.21
N GLY A 174 -0.84 21.62 13.14
CA GLY A 174 -0.72 23.08 13.19
C GLY A 174 0.60 23.57 12.62
N ASP A 175 1.04 24.77 12.94
CA ASP A 175 2.10 25.43 12.21
C ASP A 175 3.27 25.85 13.10
N TRP A 176 4.46 25.88 12.50
CA TRP A 176 5.67 26.39 13.15
C TRP A 176 6.08 25.66 14.44
N ASN A 177 5.74 24.38 14.57
CA ASN A 177 6.15 23.57 15.72
C ASN A 177 7.56 23.00 15.48
N ILE A 178 8.38 22.97 16.51
CA ILE A 178 9.73 22.37 16.46
C ILE A 178 9.90 21.19 17.43
N ALA A 179 8.83 20.83 18.14
CA ALA A 179 8.78 19.63 18.97
C ALA A 179 7.74 18.66 18.44
N SER A 180 8.01 17.36 18.53
CA SER A 180 7.08 16.31 18.09
C SER A 180 5.81 16.26 18.94
N PHE A 181 4.74 15.68 18.37
CA PHE A 181 3.43 15.49 19.00
C PHE A 181 2.73 16.79 19.43
N SER A 182 3.15 17.92 18.88
CA SER A 182 2.56 19.21 19.18
C SER A 182 1.24 19.43 18.45
N SER A 183 0.27 20.05 19.15
CA SER A 183 -0.99 20.49 18.54
C SER A 183 -1.17 21.98 18.83
N GLY A 184 -0.93 22.81 17.80
CA GLY A 184 -0.98 24.26 17.96
C GLY A 184 0.04 24.99 17.11
N VAL A 185 0.52 26.14 17.57
CA VAL A 185 1.43 27.01 16.84
C VAL A 185 2.59 27.45 17.71
N PHE A 186 3.81 27.41 17.16
CA PHE A 186 5.05 27.78 17.84
C PHE A 186 5.35 26.94 19.10
N CYS A 187 4.98 25.65 19.12
CA CYS A 187 5.32 24.76 20.21
C CYS A 187 6.80 24.35 20.11
N THR A 188 7.54 24.50 21.21
CA THR A 188 8.98 24.25 21.29
C THR A 188 9.31 23.07 22.21
N GLU A 189 8.34 22.56 22.96
CA GLU A 189 8.47 21.46 23.89
C GLU A 189 7.41 20.40 23.60
N GLU A 190 7.77 19.14 23.76
CA GLU A 190 6.80 18.05 23.62
C GLU A 190 5.69 18.22 24.68
N PRO A 191 4.41 18.18 24.30
CA PRO A 191 3.33 18.38 25.24
C PRO A 191 3.23 17.23 26.23
N GLU A 192 2.82 17.57 27.45
CA GLU A 192 2.46 16.57 28.44
C GLU A 192 1.22 15.80 28.00
N ALA A 193 1.30 14.47 28.06
CA ALA A 193 0.18 13.62 27.73
C ALA A 193 -0.94 13.72 28.79
N LEU A 194 -2.16 13.90 28.31
CA LEU A 194 -3.33 13.74 29.18
C LEU A 194 -3.69 12.25 29.25
N ILE A 195 -3.59 11.68 30.44
CA ILE A 195 -3.97 10.29 30.71
C ILE A 195 -5.12 10.29 31.72
N PHE A 196 -6.21 9.62 31.41
CA PHE A 196 -7.47 9.68 32.13
C PHE A 196 -7.95 11.13 32.38
N ASN A 197 -7.86 11.95 31.30
CA ASN A 197 -8.28 13.37 31.28
C ASN A 197 -7.48 14.30 32.21
N LYS A 198 -6.33 13.88 32.72
CA LYS A 198 -5.49 14.65 33.62
C LYS A 198 -4.03 14.66 33.13
N PRO A 199 -3.27 15.76 33.41
CA PRO A 199 -1.84 15.77 33.18
C PRO A 199 -1.14 14.58 33.85
N SER A 200 -0.26 13.90 33.11
CA SER A 200 0.31 12.63 33.57
C SER A 200 1.75 12.71 34.05
N GLY A 201 2.42 13.85 33.84
CA GLY A 201 3.86 13.99 34.04
C GLY A 201 4.70 13.29 32.97
N MET A 202 4.09 12.77 31.91
CA MET A 202 4.77 12.07 30.80
C MET A 202 4.50 12.78 29.48
N THR A 203 5.46 12.75 28.56
CA THR A 203 5.20 13.07 27.16
C THR A 203 4.52 11.91 26.43
N LEU A 204 3.93 12.16 25.25
CA LEU A 204 3.35 11.08 24.42
C LEU A 204 4.43 10.06 23.98
N ARG A 205 5.67 10.50 23.75
CA ARG A 205 6.77 9.59 23.46
C ARG A 205 7.02 8.63 24.63
N GLN A 206 7.11 9.16 25.85
CA GLN A 206 7.29 8.34 27.05
C GLN A 206 6.12 7.37 27.27
N TRP A 207 4.89 7.81 26.95
CA TRP A 207 3.73 6.92 26.96
C TRP A 207 3.89 5.78 25.93
N HIS A 208 4.24 6.08 24.69
CA HIS A 208 4.41 5.06 23.65
C HIS A 208 5.51 4.05 23.98
N ASP A 209 6.57 4.48 24.66
CA ASP A 209 7.66 3.62 25.10
C ASP A 209 7.35 2.84 26.40
N SER A 210 6.20 3.10 27.02
CA SER A 210 5.83 2.48 28.29
C SER A 210 5.39 1.02 28.12
N LYS A 211 5.68 0.20 29.15
CA LYS A 211 5.23 -1.20 29.17
C LYS A 211 3.69 -1.29 29.13
N ALA A 212 2.98 -0.35 29.76
CA ALA A 212 1.52 -0.30 29.74
C ALA A 212 0.98 -0.10 28.31
N CYS A 213 1.57 0.81 27.53
CA CYS A 213 1.20 1.00 26.14
C CYS A 213 1.47 -0.27 25.30
N HIS A 214 2.60 -0.93 25.49
CA HIS A 214 2.92 -2.18 24.81
C HIS A 214 1.93 -3.31 25.14
N LEU A 215 1.48 -3.41 26.41
CA LEU A 215 0.47 -4.38 26.81
C LEU A 215 -0.89 -4.08 26.15
N LEU A 216 -1.32 -2.82 26.15
CA LEU A 216 -2.58 -2.42 25.52
C LEU A 216 -2.58 -2.66 24.00
N ASN A 217 -1.44 -2.51 23.33
CA ASN A 217 -1.29 -2.79 21.90
C ASN A 217 -1.37 -4.28 21.55
N GLN A 218 -1.37 -5.18 22.54
CA GLN A 218 -1.62 -6.62 22.34
C GLN A 218 -3.11 -6.96 22.22
N ILE A 219 -4.00 -6.00 22.47
CA ILE A 219 -5.44 -6.21 22.26
C ILE A 219 -5.67 -6.42 20.75
N LEU A 220 -6.03 -7.65 20.38
CA LEU A 220 -6.31 -8.01 19.00
C LEU A 220 -7.70 -7.50 18.58
N PHE A 221 -7.74 -6.26 18.12
CA PHE A 221 -8.93 -5.68 17.54
C PHE A 221 -8.92 -5.88 16.02
N THR A 222 -9.31 -7.08 15.59
CA THR A 222 -9.37 -7.43 14.15
C THR A 222 -10.83 -7.62 13.76
N PRO A 223 -11.50 -6.58 13.23
CA PRO A 223 -12.94 -6.66 12.92
C PRO A 223 -13.25 -7.57 11.75
N ASN A 224 -12.27 -7.84 10.88
CA ASN A 224 -12.41 -8.66 9.70
C ASN A 224 -11.21 -9.59 9.56
N ALA A 225 -11.44 -10.82 9.09
CA ALA A 225 -10.40 -11.74 8.69
C ALA A 225 -10.70 -12.29 7.29
N TRP A 226 -9.68 -12.40 6.45
CA TRP A 226 -9.79 -13.18 5.22
C TRP A 226 -9.68 -14.65 5.57
N ILE A 227 -10.70 -15.43 5.20
CA ILE A 227 -10.74 -16.88 5.38
C ILE A 227 -10.52 -17.51 4.00
N TRP A 228 -9.44 -18.25 3.87
CA TRP A 228 -9.12 -18.95 2.63
C TRP A 228 -10.06 -20.12 2.38
N ASP A 229 -10.22 -20.54 1.12
CA ASP A 229 -11.16 -21.58 0.71
C ASP A 229 -10.90 -22.94 1.37
N ASP A 230 -9.67 -23.27 1.72
CA ASP A 230 -9.26 -24.48 2.45
C ASP A 230 -9.55 -24.40 3.97
N GLU A 231 -9.75 -23.18 4.51
CA GLU A 231 -10.09 -22.94 5.91
C GLU A 231 -11.62 -22.78 6.13
N MET A 232 -12.40 -22.62 5.05
CA MET A 232 -13.84 -22.39 5.12
C MET A 232 -14.60 -23.65 5.51
N THR A 233 -15.61 -23.49 6.38
CA THR A 233 -16.60 -24.53 6.67
C THR A 233 -17.58 -24.73 5.49
N ASP A 234 -18.29 -25.85 5.47
CA ASP A 234 -19.28 -26.12 4.43
C ASP A 234 -20.41 -25.09 4.43
N GLU A 235 -20.84 -24.63 5.60
CA GLU A 235 -21.86 -23.59 5.75
C GLU A 235 -21.37 -22.24 5.21
N GLU A 236 -20.09 -21.89 5.44
CA GLU A 236 -19.48 -20.68 4.91
C GLU A 236 -19.35 -20.75 3.38
N LYS A 237 -19.01 -21.92 2.82
CA LYS A 237 -18.95 -22.13 1.36
C LYS A 237 -20.31 -22.03 0.70
N GLU A 238 -21.36 -22.47 1.38
CA GLU A 238 -22.75 -22.35 0.90
C GLU A 238 -23.24 -20.89 0.95
N ALA A 239 -22.87 -20.15 2.02
CA ALA A 239 -23.26 -18.75 2.20
C ALA A 239 -22.49 -17.78 1.28
N HIS A 240 -21.27 -18.11 0.89
CA HIS A 240 -20.35 -17.27 0.11
C HIS A 240 -19.85 -17.98 -1.15
N PRO A 241 -20.72 -18.33 -2.12
CA PRO A 241 -20.34 -19.10 -3.31
C PRO A 241 -19.27 -18.42 -4.19
N GLU A 242 -19.08 -17.11 -4.04
CA GLU A 242 -18.03 -16.31 -4.69
C GLU A 242 -16.60 -16.72 -4.28
N TYR A 243 -16.43 -17.48 -3.19
CA TYR A 243 -15.10 -17.98 -2.77
C TYR A 243 -14.39 -18.76 -3.88
N LYS A 244 -15.14 -19.41 -4.78
CA LYS A 244 -14.57 -20.18 -5.90
C LYS A 244 -13.80 -19.31 -6.91
N ILE A 245 -14.07 -18.02 -6.93
CA ILE A 245 -13.41 -17.04 -7.81
C ILE A 245 -12.37 -16.25 -7.02
N ALA A 246 -12.74 -15.84 -5.81
CA ALA A 246 -11.90 -14.99 -4.96
C ALA A 246 -10.84 -15.77 -4.14
N GLY A 247 -10.95 -17.11 -4.05
CA GLY A 247 -10.06 -17.94 -3.24
C GLY A 247 -10.35 -17.88 -1.73
N GLY A 248 -11.49 -17.29 -1.32
CA GLY A 248 -11.90 -17.12 0.06
C GLY A 248 -12.96 -16.04 0.21
N PHE A 249 -13.25 -15.63 1.45
CA PHE A 249 -14.19 -14.55 1.74
C PHE A 249 -13.74 -13.70 2.94
N LEU A 250 -14.27 -12.48 3.06
CA LEU A 250 -14.01 -11.60 4.18
C LEU A 250 -15.03 -11.84 5.29
N LYS A 251 -14.59 -12.48 6.38
CA LYS A 251 -15.41 -12.75 7.56
C LYS A 251 -15.40 -11.58 8.52
N VAL A 252 -16.56 -11.10 8.91
CA VAL A 252 -16.70 -10.15 10.03
C VAL A 252 -16.61 -10.92 11.32
N LEU A 253 -15.66 -10.55 12.19
CA LEU A 253 -15.43 -11.15 13.49
C LEU A 253 -16.15 -10.39 14.58
N ASP A 254 -16.65 -11.11 15.58
CA ASP A 254 -17.12 -10.48 16.80
C ASP A 254 -15.93 -10.06 17.65
N THR A 255 -15.79 -8.75 17.84
CA THR A 255 -14.72 -8.13 18.64
C THR A 255 -15.23 -7.65 20.00
N SER A 256 -16.48 -7.92 20.35
CA SER A 256 -17.13 -7.42 21.57
C SER A 256 -16.44 -7.86 22.86
N ASP A 257 -15.74 -8.98 22.85
CA ASP A 257 -15.02 -9.56 23.98
C ASP A 257 -13.49 -9.47 23.89
N CYS A 258 -12.94 -8.82 22.88
CA CYS A 258 -11.48 -8.77 22.64
C CYS A 258 -10.71 -8.22 23.85
N CYS A 259 -11.22 -7.17 24.48
CA CYS A 259 -10.61 -6.59 25.67
C CYS A 259 -10.71 -7.54 26.88
N ALA A 260 -11.84 -8.24 27.05
CA ALA A 260 -12.03 -9.19 28.14
C ALA A 260 -11.06 -10.39 28.01
N ARG A 261 -10.97 -10.99 26.84
CA ARG A 261 -10.01 -12.07 26.55
C ARG A 261 -8.57 -11.65 26.76
N TRP A 262 -8.19 -10.45 26.31
CA TRP A 262 -6.87 -9.90 26.57
C TRP A 262 -6.61 -9.76 28.07
N TRP A 263 -7.53 -9.19 28.85
CA TRP A 263 -7.39 -9.01 30.29
C TRP A 263 -7.23 -10.33 31.03
N GLU A 264 -8.00 -11.35 30.65
CA GLU A 264 -7.90 -12.70 31.20
C GLU A 264 -6.58 -13.37 30.90
N SER A 265 -5.95 -13.06 29.76
CA SER A 265 -4.65 -13.59 29.37
C SER A 265 -3.47 -12.98 30.11
N LEU A 266 -3.63 -11.81 30.74
CA LEU A 266 -2.58 -11.14 31.50
C LEU A 266 -2.35 -11.83 32.85
N ASP A 267 -1.09 -11.94 33.23
CA ASP A 267 -0.74 -12.27 34.62
C ASP A 267 -0.97 -11.07 35.55
N GLU A 268 -0.91 -11.30 36.87
CA GLU A 268 -1.19 -10.26 37.84
C GLU A 268 -0.17 -9.12 37.81
N SER A 269 1.09 -9.42 37.48
CA SER A 269 2.13 -8.40 37.34
C SER A 269 1.86 -7.46 36.17
N ASP A 270 1.31 -7.95 35.09
CA ASP A 270 0.94 -7.14 33.91
C ASP A 270 -0.35 -6.33 34.17
N ARG A 271 -1.32 -6.92 34.90
CA ARG A 271 -2.50 -6.17 35.38
C ARG A 271 -2.11 -5.03 36.31
N ASP A 272 -1.14 -5.23 37.18
CA ASP A 272 -0.63 -4.19 38.09
C ASP A 272 0.07 -3.06 37.28
N ILE A 273 0.75 -3.37 36.18
CA ILE A 273 1.30 -2.35 35.30
C ILE A 273 0.18 -1.50 34.68
N ILE A 274 -0.92 -2.11 34.24
CA ILE A 274 -2.08 -1.36 33.74
C ILE A 274 -2.68 -0.48 34.85
N ARG A 275 -2.85 -1.01 36.06
CA ARG A 275 -3.38 -0.23 37.22
C ARG A 275 -2.41 0.89 37.66
N SER A 276 -1.12 0.76 37.35
CA SER A 276 -0.10 1.77 37.67
C SER A 276 0.00 2.91 36.65
N ILE A 277 -0.78 2.88 35.58
CA ILE A 277 -0.84 3.98 34.60
C ILE A 277 -1.13 5.29 35.35
N PRO A 278 -0.41 6.39 35.06
CA PRO A 278 -0.65 7.66 35.70
C PRO A 278 -2.12 8.06 35.66
N ASN A 279 -2.64 8.52 36.80
CA ASN A 279 -4.06 8.91 36.97
C ASN A 279 -5.08 7.79 36.71
N PHE A 280 -4.68 6.51 36.81
CA PHE A 280 -5.57 5.39 36.50
C PHE A 280 -6.94 5.59 37.14
N ASP A 281 -7.99 5.46 36.35
CA ASP A 281 -9.38 5.57 36.75
C ASP A 281 -10.14 4.35 36.25
N ALA A 282 -10.48 3.47 37.18
CA ALA A 282 -11.14 2.19 36.87
C ALA A 282 -12.53 2.38 36.22
N ALA A 283 -13.23 3.49 36.50
CA ALA A 283 -14.53 3.76 35.90
C ALA A 283 -14.36 4.16 34.40
N ILE A 284 -13.40 5.03 34.12
CA ILE A 284 -13.07 5.41 32.74
C ILE A 284 -12.51 4.20 31.99
N PHE A 285 -11.63 3.43 32.62
CA PHE A 285 -11.07 2.23 32.00
C PHE A 285 -12.18 1.23 31.61
N LYS A 286 -13.11 0.99 32.53
CA LYS A 286 -14.28 0.13 32.30
C LYS A 286 -15.20 0.69 31.20
N GLN A 287 -15.41 2.00 31.16
CA GLN A 287 -16.24 2.64 30.12
C GLN A 287 -15.69 2.40 28.71
N ILE A 288 -14.36 2.38 28.56
CA ILE A 288 -13.69 2.24 27.26
C ILE A 288 -13.51 0.78 26.88
N THR A 289 -13.08 -0.07 27.80
CA THR A 289 -12.67 -1.45 27.54
C THR A 289 -13.73 -2.51 27.90
N GLY A 290 -14.73 -2.14 28.69
CA GLY A 290 -15.66 -3.07 29.32
C GLY A 290 -15.09 -3.83 30.53
N ILE A 291 -13.80 -3.69 30.84
CA ILE A 291 -13.08 -4.44 31.87
C ILE A 291 -13.27 -3.79 33.24
N ASP A 292 -13.67 -4.57 34.24
CA ASP A 292 -13.74 -4.14 35.64
C ASP A 292 -12.39 -4.39 36.33
N ALA A 293 -11.44 -3.47 36.13
CA ALA A 293 -10.09 -3.57 36.68
C ALA A 293 -10.02 -3.28 38.21
N ALA A 294 -11.15 -2.85 38.82
CA ALA A 294 -11.26 -2.64 40.28
C ALA A 294 -11.60 -3.93 41.04
N LYS A 295 -11.98 -5.00 40.34
CA LYS A 295 -12.26 -6.30 40.96
C LYS A 295 -10.98 -7.13 40.98
N GLU A 296 -10.64 -7.61 42.13
CA GLU A 296 -9.67 -8.67 42.36
C GLU A 296 -10.21 -10.02 41.87
#